data_c9d7b4eb871ce3ac6ebf749732079fb7
#
_entry.id   c9d7b4eb871ce3ac6ebf749732079fb7
#
_cell.length_a   1.000
_cell.length_b   1.000
_cell.length_c   1.000
_cell.angle_alpha   90.00
_cell.angle_beta   90.00
_cell.angle_gamma   90.00
#
_symmetry.space_group_name_H-M   'P 1'
#
loop_
_entity.id
_entity.type
_entity.pdbx_description
1 polymer ?
#
loop_
_entity_poly.entity_id
_entity_poly.type
_entity_poly.pdbx_seq_one_letter_code
_entity_poly.pdbx_strand_id
1 'polypeptide(L)'
;MSATGRSDGGAGFCAAAYQISPGVMDMKFNKKTLRFAASMAAVFAVLAVCARVTDSALPASADTSDKPVIVLDAGHGGLDSGAVGKNGTLEKDVNLSVVKRLQQLLELSGFRTVLTRSEDISVYDAGVEGIRNQKLSDMDNRLELIQSYPDSIFLCIHQNNFTDPAYFGGQMFYNNNNPGNRTLAQLMQNRFAQLQPGNDREIKLTGDELYLLKSNKNPSLMIECGFLSNPDEEAKLSTTEYQQQLAFTIYSGLLDYLGTTSPQEQWTEDSPGLIDTDEF
;
A
#
# COMPACT_ATOMS: atom_id res chain seq x y z
N MET A 1 81.78 -46.71 9.92
CA MET A 1 81.85 -47.42 11.21
C MET A 1 80.44 -47.85 11.51
N SER A 2 80.14 -49.09 11.22
CA SER A 2 80.03 -50.21 12.16
C SER A 2 78.82 -50.07 13.04
N ALA A 3 77.89 -50.92 13.24
CA ALA A 3 77.74 -52.35 12.88
C ALA A 3 76.31 -52.73 13.30
N THR A 4 75.66 -53.54 12.54
CA THR A 4 75.12 -54.88 12.86
C THR A 4 74.16 -55.00 14.04
N GLY A 5 73.04 -55.69 13.77
CA GLY A 5 72.27 -56.42 14.79
C GLY A 5 70.96 -56.94 14.31
N ARG A 6 70.97 -58.13 13.83
CA ARG A 6 69.90 -59.05 13.41
C ARG A 6 69.23 -59.63 14.66
N SER A 7 67.85 -59.76 14.66
CA SER A 7 67.30 -61.08 15.04
C SER A 7 65.77 -61.11 14.81
N ASP A 8 65.38 -62.19 14.27
CA ASP A 8 64.07 -62.73 13.95
C ASP A 8 63.15 -62.89 15.18
N GLY A 9 61.88 -62.81 14.95
CA GLY A 9 60.87 -63.22 15.92
C GLY A 9 59.47 -63.20 15.28
N GLY A 10 59.14 -64.29 14.58
CA GLY A 10 57.78 -64.48 14.07
C GLY A 10 56.82 -64.73 15.23
N ALA A 11 55.70 -64.07 15.15
CA ALA A 11 54.54 -64.45 15.94
C ALA A 11 53.29 -64.37 15.03
N GLY A 12 52.72 -65.53 14.77
CA GLY A 12 51.53 -65.73 14.03
C GLY A 12 50.34 -65.06 14.71
N PHE A 13 49.64 -64.23 13.97
CA PHE A 13 48.34 -63.72 14.39
C PHE A 13 47.26 -64.63 13.82
N CYS A 14 46.59 -65.39 14.74
CA CYS A 14 45.32 -66.03 14.50
C CYS A 14 44.27 -64.97 14.21
N ALA A 15 43.76 -64.98 13.02
CA ALA A 15 42.53 -64.19 12.64
C ALA A 15 41.29 -64.86 13.29
N ALA A 16 40.84 -64.31 14.39
CA ALA A 16 39.54 -64.66 14.96
C ALA A 16 38.45 -63.93 14.11
N ALA A 17 37.77 -64.70 13.29
CA ALA A 17 36.60 -64.23 12.56
C ALA A 17 35.49 -63.91 13.57
N TYR A 18 35.20 -62.61 13.74
CA TYR A 18 34.11 -62.16 14.55
C TYR A 18 32.83 -62.22 13.67
N GLN A 19 32.01 -63.22 13.92
CA GLN A 19 30.66 -63.32 13.31
C GLN A 19 29.73 -62.32 14.01
N ILE A 20 29.40 -61.20 13.31
CA ILE A 20 28.40 -60.29 13.74
C ILE A 20 27.03 -60.88 13.33
N SER A 21 26.29 -61.44 14.29
CA SER A 21 24.88 -61.75 14.13
C SER A 21 24.11 -60.45 13.95
N PRO A 22 23.23 -60.29 12.92
CA PRO A 22 22.35 -59.17 12.86
C PRO A 22 21.21 -59.39 13.89
N GLY A 23 21.37 -58.79 15.06
CA GLY A 23 20.29 -58.71 16.05
C GLY A 23 19.17 -57.83 15.49
N VAL A 24 18.12 -58.45 14.97
CA VAL A 24 16.87 -57.76 14.68
C VAL A 24 16.29 -57.30 15.99
N MET A 25 16.41 -56.00 16.26
CA MET A 25 15.83 -55.38 17.44
C MET A 25 14.31 -55.22 17.19
N ASP A 26 13.55 -56.14 17.75
CA ASP A 26 12.09 -56.15 17.67
C ASP A 26 11.51 -54.99 18.53
N MET A 27 11.43 -53.79 17.92
CA MET A 27 10.93 -52.60 18.58
C MET A 27 9.40 -52.67 18.66
N LYS A 28 8.86 -53.18 19.76
CA LYS A 28 7.42 -53.12 20.07
C LYS A 28 7.01 -51.70 20.41
N PHE A 29 6.50 -50.97 19.44
CA PHE A 29 5.94 -49.64 19.69
C PHE A 29 4.65 -49.74 20.53
N ASN A 30 4.59 -48.96 21.62
CA ASN A 30 3.42 -48.83 22.44
C ASN A 30 2.26 -48.20 21.60
N LYS A 31 1.03 -48.64 21.76
CA LYS A 31 -0.15 -48.12 21.07
C LYS A 31 -0.30 -46.59 21.21
N LYS A 32 0.16 -46.01 22.32
CA LYS A 32 0.20 -44.54 22.51
C LYS A 32 1.21 -43.85 21.58
N THR A 33 2.41 -44.43 21.44
CA THR A 33 3.45 -43.90 20.52
C THR A 33 3.02 -43.99 19.06
N LEU A 34 2.36 -45.10 18.70
CA LEU A 34 1.83 -45.28 17.34
C LEU A 34 0.71 -44.26 17.03
N ARG A 35 -0.20 -43.99 17.98
CA ARG A 35 -1.24 -42.99 17.83
C ARG A 35 -0.66 -41.56 17.70
N PHE A 36 0.37 -41.24 18.50
CA PHE A 36 1.04 -39.95 18.43
C PHE A 36 1.76 -39.78 17.08
N ALA A 37 2.48 -40.81 16.61
CA ALA A 37 3.12 -40.77 15.31
C ALA A 37 2.13 -40.63 14.16
N ALA A 38 0.97 -41.29 14.22
CA ALA A 38 -0.11 -41.15 13.24
C ALA A 38 -0.73 -39.74 13.25
N SER A 39 -0.93 -39.14 14.44
CA SER A 39 -1.42 -37.75 14.54
C SER A 39 -0.41 -36.74 13.96
N MET A 40 0.88 -36.90 14.24
CA MET A 40 1.93 -36.06 13.67
C MET A 40 1.99 -36.19 12.14
N ALA A 41 1.90 -37.41 11.61
CA ALA A 41 1.87 -37.66 10.17
C ALA A 41 0.65 -36.98 9.50
N ALA A 42 -0.52 -37.00 10.16
CA ALA A 42 -1.73 -36.32 9.68
C ALA A 42 -1.53 -34.78 9.66
N VAL A 43 -0.93 -34.21 10.71
CA VAL A 43 -0.61 -32.77 10.74
C VAL A 43 0.37 -32.39 9.63
N PHE A 44 1.43 -33.17 9.42
CA PHE A 44 2.37 -32.93 8.33
C PHE A 44 1.71 -33.09 6.96
N ALA A 45 0.80 -34.03 6.77
CA ALA A 45 0.06 -34.18 5.53
C ALA A 45 -0.84 -32.95 5.26
N VAL A 46 -1.52 -32.42 6.28
CA VAL A 46 -2.33 -31.20 6.16
C VAL A 46 -1.44 -30.00 5.84
N LEU A 47 -0.31 -29.85 6.52
CA LEU A 47 0.65 -28.76 6.24
C LEU A 47 1.23 -28.86 4.82
N ALA A 48 1.53 -30.06 4.34
CA ALA A 48 2.02 -30.30 2.98
C ALA A 48 0.92 -29.99 1.92
N VAL A 49 -0.33 -30.31 2.21
CA VAL A 49 -1.47 -29.92 1.33
C VAL A 49 -1.65 -28.40 1.36
N CYS A 50 -1.61 -27.77 2.52
CA CYS A 50 -1.67 -26.31 2.62
C CYS A 50 -0.51 -25.64 1.87
N ALA A 51 0.72 -26.16 1.99
CA ALA A 51 1.86 -25.65 1.25
C ALA A 51 1.71 -25.80 -0.27
N ARG A 52 1.10 -26.90 -0.75
CA ARG A 52 0.83 -27.10 -2.17
C ARG A 52 -0.33 -26.24 -2.68
N VAL A 53 -1.31 -25.95 -1.83
CA VAL A 53 -2.40 -25.01 -2.17
C VAL A 53 -1.88 -23.58 -2.21
N THR A 54 -0.89 -23.21 -1.38
CA THR A 54 -0.24 -21.90 -1.45
C THR A 54 0.70 -21.76 -2.66
N ASP A 55 1.31 -22.85 -3.14
CA ASP A 55 2.06 -22.84 -4.41
C ASP A 55 1.14 -22.78 -5.66
N SER A 56 -0.13 -23.20 -5.51
CA SER A 56 -1.18 -22.98 -6.50
C SER A 56 -1.92 -21.66 -6.28
N ALA A 57 -1.56 -20.90 -5.24
CA ALA A 57 -2.07 -19.59 -4.98
C ALA A 57 -1.58 -18.65 -6.08
N LEU A 58 -2.52 -18.40 -7.00
CA LEU A 58 -2.67 -17.22 -7.83
C LEU A 58 -1.33 -16.66 -8.36
N PRO A 59 -1.15 -16.61 -9.66
CA PRO A 59 -0.23 -15.62 -10.19
C PRO A 59 -0.71 -14.27 -9.67
N ALA A 60 -0.05 -13.74 -8.65
CA ALA A 60 -0.10 -12.33 -8.28
C ALA A 60 0.66 -11.50 -9.34
N SER A 61 0.53 -11.89 -10.57
CA SER A 61 0.77 -11.12 -11.77
C SER A 61 -0.59 -10.77 -12.36
N ALA A 62 -1.40 -9.99 -11.62
CA ALA A 62 -2.20 -9.01 -12.33
C ALA A 62 -1.17 -8.22 -13.15
N ASP A 63 -1.31 -8.26 -14.47
CA ASP A 63 -0.46 -7.50 -15.38
C ASP A 63 -0.55 -6.03 -14.94
N THR A 64 0.47 -5.56 -14.20
CA THR A 64 0.52 -4.20 -13.66
C THR A 64 0.86 -3.22 -14.79
N SER A 65 1.05 -3.72 -16.03
CA SER A 65 1.47 -2.92 -17.17
C SER A 65 0.40 -1.94 -17.64
N ASP A 66 -0.90 -2.22 -17.38
CA ASP A 66 -2.01 -1.38 -17.84
C ASP A 66 -2.54 -0.39 -16.79
N LYS A 67 -2.11 -0.49 -15.53
CA LYS A 67 -2.57 0.43 -14.49
C LYS A 67 -1.72 1.70 -14.44
N PRO A 68 -2.33 2.88 -14.32
CA PRO A 68 -1.57 4.12 -14.17
C PRO A 68 -0.76 4.10 -12.88
N VAL A 69 0.39 4.79 -12.90
CA VAL A 69 1.12 5.11 -11.67
C VAL A 69 0.32 6.11 -10.87
N ILE A 70 0.21 5.92 -9.57
CA ILE A 70 -0.45 6.87 -8.67
C ILE A 70 0.64 7.64 -7.91
N VAL A 71 0.73 8.94 -8.18
CA VAL A 71 1.62 9.84 -7.46
C VAL A 71 0.85 10.44 -6.29
N LEU A 72 1.34 10.19 -5.08
CA LEU A 72 0.73 10.62 -3.83
C LEU A 72 1.59 11.73 -3.20
N ASP A 73 0.98 12.86 -2.94
CA ASP A 73 1.61 13.97 -2.24
C ASP A 73 1.02 14.10 -0.83
N ALA A 74 1.86 13.95 0.17
CA ALA A 74 1.52 14.35 1.53
C ALA A 74 1.90 15.82 1.71
N GLY A 75 0.93 16.72 1.64
CA GLY A 75 1.16 18.16 1.75
C GLY A 75 1.98 18.54 2.97
N HIS A 76 2.78 19.61 2.85
CA HIS A 76 3.69 20.09 3.90
C HIS A 76 4.82 19.09 4.24
N GLY A 77 5.48 19.24 5.40
CA GLY A 77 6.54 18.35 5.88
C GLY A 77 7.76 19.10 6.45
N GLY A 78 8.49 18.44 7.34
CA GLY A 78 9.66 19.01 7.99
C GLY A 78 9.32 20.29 8.77
N LEU A 79 9.91 21.42 8.38
CA LEU A 79 9.69 22.72 9.02
C LEU A 79 8.30 23.32 8.71
N ASP A 80 7.65 22.90 7.63
CA ASP A 80 6.30 23.33 7.28
C ASP A 80 5.26 22.42 7.93
N SER A 81 4.70 22.86 9.05
CA SER A 81 3.66 22.10 9.76
C SER A 81 2.33 22.03 9.02
N GLY A 82 2.08 22.93 8.04
CA GLY A 82 0.73 23.23 7.58
C GLY A 82 -0.11 23.86 8.67
N ALA A 83 -1.40 23.66 8.62
CA ALA A 83 -2.33 24.07 9.67
C ALA A 83 -2.04 23.33 10.98
N VAL A 84 -2.35 24.01 12.08
CA VAL A 84 -2.24 23.45 13.44
C VAL A 84 -3.60 23.51 14.10
N GLY A 85 -4.14 22.37 14.45
CA GLY A 85 -5.39 22.26 15.17
C GLY A 85 -5.29 22.84 16.59
N LYS A 86 -6.43 23.10 17.21
CA LYS A 86 -6.51 23.69 18.55
C LYS A 86 -5.84 22.82 19.62
N ASN A 87 -5.85 21.51 19.44
CA ASN A 87 -5.23 20.55 20.35
C ASN A 87 -3.80 20.18 19.94
N GLY A 88 -3.21 20.89 18.97
CA GLY A 88 -1.84 20.71 18.52
C GLY A 88 -1.66 19.66 17.41
N THR A 89 -2.72 19.17 16.79
CA THR A 89 -2.64 18.26 15.66
C THR A 89 -2.02 18.99 14.47
N LEU A 90 -0.93 18.46 13.93
CA LEU A 90 -0.24 19.03 12.76
C LEU A 90 -0.78 18.45 11.45
N GLU A 91 -1.09 19.32 10.51
CA GLU A 91 -1.58 18.91 9.19
C GLU A 91 -0.61 17.96 8.49
N LYS A 92 0.68 18.26 8.49
CA LYS A 92 1.71 17.43 7.86
C LYS A 92 1.72 15.97 8.32
N ASP A 93 1.39 15.74 9.62
CA ASP A 93 1.40 14.41 10.22
C ASP A 93 0.16 13.61 9.79
N VAL A 94 -1.01 14.27 9.77
CA VAL A 94 -2.25 13.68 9.29
C VAL A 94 -2.12 13.33 7.81
N ASN A 95 -1.62 14.24 6.98
CA ASN A 95 -1.42 14.04 5.55
C ASN A 95 -0.52 12.82 5.28
N LEU A 96 0.63 12.74 5.95
CA LEU A 96 1.56 11.63 5.79
C LEU A 96 0.94 10.30 6.23
N SER A 97 0.18 10.32 7.32
CA SER A 97 -0.47 9.12 7.85
C SER A 97 -1.54 8.58 6.90
N VAL A 98 -2.37 9.45 6.32
CA VAL A 98 -3.38 9.08 5.31
C VAL A 98 -2.72 8.57 4.05
N VAL A 99 -1.70 9.28 3.53
CA VAL A 99 -0.95 8.87 2.32
C VAL A 99 -0.33 7.48 2.47
N LYS A 100 0.31 7.19 3.60
CA LYS A 100 0.91 5.86 3.83
C LYS A 100 -0.10 4.72 3.85
N ARG A 101 -1.29 4.96 4.41
CA ARG A 101 -2.38 3.98 4.41
C ARG A 101 -2.97 3.79 3.02
N LEU A 102 -3.14 4.89 2.29
CA LEU A 102 -3.60 4.86 0.90
C LEU A 102 -2.61 4.12 0.01
N GLN A 103 -1.30 4.37 0.17
CA GLN A 103 -0.24 3.63 -0.51
C GLN A 103 -0.39 2.13 -0.33
N GLN A 104 -0.54 1.66 0.91
CA GLN A 104 -0.70 0.24 1.21
C GLN A 104 -1.91 -0.38 0.49
N LEU A 105 -3.06 0.30 0.49
CA LEU A 105 -4.27 -0.17 -0.20
C LEU A 105 -4.06 -0.27 -1.71
N LEU A 106 -3.42 0.73 -2.32
CA LEU A 106 -3.13 0.77 -3.74
C LEU A 106 -2.14 -0.32 -4.16
N GLU A 107 -1.06 -0.50 -3.41
CA GLU A 107 -0.04 -1.52 -3.69
C GLU A 107 -0.59 -2.94 -3.54
N LEU A 108 -1.40 -3.20 -2.51
CA LEU A 108 -2.13 -4.47 -2.35
C LEU A 108 -3.09 -4.75 -3.52
N SER A 109 -3.59 -3.70 -4.17
CA SER A 109 -4.45 -3.78 -5.34
C SER A 109 -3.67 -3.79 -6.66
N GLY A 110 -2.34 -3.87 -6.61
CA GLY A 110 -1.46 -3.99 -7.77
C GLY A 110 -1.20 -2.67 -8.50
N PHE A 111 -1.43 -1.51 -7.87
CA PHE A 111 -0.99 -0.23 -8.42
C PHE A 111 0.46 0.02 -8.05
N ARG A 112 1.19 0.66 -8.96
CA ARG A 112 2.47 1.26 -8.63
C ARG A 112 2.23 2.64 -8.03
N THR A 113 2.83 2.91 -6.87
CA THR A 113 2.73 4.19 -6.18
C THR A 113 4.08 4.92 -6.13
N VAL A 114 4.04 6.23 -6.11
CA VAL A 114 5.19 7.11 -5.92
C VAL A 114 4.79 8.19 -4.92
N LEU A 115 5.59 8.39 -3.89
CA LEU A 115 5.34 9.39 -2.84
C LEU A 115 6.29 10.58 -3.03
N THR A 116 5.79 11.80 -2.85
CA THR A 116 6.65 13.00 -2.81
C THR A 116 7.53 13.01 -1.57
N ARG A 117 7.03 12.50 -0.45
CA ARG A 117 7.78 12.22 0.78
C ARG A 117 7.21 11.00 1.50
N SER A 118 8.07 10.21 2.11
CA SER A 118 7.70 9.04 2.93
C SER A 118 7.93 9.23 4.43
N GLU A 119 8.48 10.38 4.82
CA GLU A 119 8.82 10.73 6.20
C GLU A 119 8.43 12.18 6.48
N ASP A 120 8.59 12.63 7.74
CA ASP A 120 8.39 14.04 8.11
C ASP A 120 9.60 14.87 7.71
N ILE A 121 9.76 15.09 6.40
CA ILE A 121 10.82 15.89 5.80
C ILE A 121 10.24 16.90 4.83
N SER A 122 10.96 18.00 4.61
CA SER A 122 10.82 18.86 3.44
C SER A 122 11.74 18.31 2.33
N VAL A 123 11.34 18.47 1.08
CA VAL A 123 12.07 17.92 -0.08
C VAL A 123 12.83 18.98 -0.87
N TYR A 124 13.10 20.15 -0.29
CA TYR A 124 13.90 21.20 -0.93
C TYR A 124 15.38 20.81 -1.04
N ASP A 125 16.08 21.44 -1.97
CA ASP A 125 17.49 21.16 -2.26
C ASP A 125 18.41 21.52 -1.09
N ALA A 126 19.44 20.70 -0.89
CA ALA A 126 20.46 20.96 0.11
C ALA A 126 21.17 22.29 -0.16
N GLY A 127 21.36 23.11 0.90
CA GLY A 127 22.03 24.41 0.82
C GLY A 127 21.12 25.57 0.42
N VAL A 128 19.83 25.35 0.16
CA VAL A 128 18.87 26.46 -0.03
C VAL A 128 18.59 27.14 1.30
N GLU A 129 18.85 28.43 1.36
CA GLU A 129 18.67 29.24 2.58
C GLU A 129 17.42 30.13 2.49
N GLY A 130 16.79 30.34 3.65
CA GLY A 130 15.63 31.19 3.82
C GLY A 130 14.32 30.44 3.54
N ILE A 131 13.36 30.58 4.46
CA ILE A 131 12.09 29.85 4.46
C ILE A 131 11.33 29.95 3.12
N ARG A 132 11.31 31.15 2.53
CA ARG A 132 10.64 31.36 1.25
C ARG A 132 11.27 30.56 0.13
N ASN A 133 12.60 30.58 0.01
CA ASN A 133 13.33 29.87 -1.04
C ASN A 133 13.23 28.36 -0.83
N GLN A 134 13.29 27.88 0.42
CA GLN A 134 13.09 26.49 0.78
C GLN A 134 11.69 25.99 0.36
N LYS A 135 10.64 26.81 0.63
CA LYS A 135 9.28 26.47 0.16
C LYS A 135 9.15 26.42 -1.36
N LEU A 136 9.79 27.34 -2.08
CA LEU A 136 9.79 27.32 -3.53
C LEU A 136 10.51 26.07 -4.06
N SER A 137 11.72 25.79 -3.59
CA SER A 137 12.46 24.58 -3.98
C SER A 137 11.71 23.30 -3.62
N ASP A 138 11.04 23.24 -2.46
CA ASP A 138 10.20 22.10 -2.07
C ASP A 138 9.06 21.87 -3.09
N MET A 139 8.37 22.93 -3.48
CA MET A 139 7.29 22.85 -4.46
C MET A 139 7.79 22.48 -5.86
N ASP A 140 8.95 23.02 -6.28
CA ASP A 140 9.56 22.70 -7.57
C ASP A 140 10.00 21.25 -7.63
N ASN A 141 10.61 20.70 -6.57
CA ASN A 141 11.03 19.31 -6.49
C ASN A 141 9.85 18.34 -6.47
N ARG A 142 8.73 18.69 -5.80
CA ARG A 142 7.48 17.93 -5.90
C ARG A 142 6.94 17.92 -7.31
N LEU A 143 6.92 19.07 -7.98
CA LEU A 143 6.45 19.18 -9.36
C LEU A 143 7.34 18.37 -10.33
N GLU A 144 8.67 18.44 -10.19
CA GLU A 144 9.60 17.65 -11.00
C GLU A 144 9.34 16.14 -10.83
N LEU A 145 9.15 15.69 -9.58
CA LEU A 145 8.80 14.29 -9.33
C LEU A 145 7.48 13.91 -10.02
N ILE A 146 6.43 14.73 -9.90
CA ILE A 146 5.13 14.46 -10.55
C ILE A 146 5.28 14.36 -12.06
N GLN A 147 6.00 15.30 -12.67
CA GLN A 147 6.22 15.37 -14.13
C GLN A 147 7.12 14.24 -14.65
N SER A 148 7.94 13.62 -13.80
CA SER A 148 8.77 12.46 -14.19
C SER A 148 7.93 11.18 -14.40
N TYR A 149 6.63 11.22 -14.09
CA TYR A 149 5.68 10.12 -14.31
C TYR A 149 4.55 10.59 -15.25
N PRO A 150 4.80 10.66 -16.57
CA PRO A 150 3.74 10.93 -17.53
C PRO A 150 2.67 9.84 -17.45
N ASP A 151 1.41 10.21 -17.71
CA ASP A 151 0.24 9.32 -17.62
C ASP A 151 -0.09 8.80 -16.21
N SER A 152 0.50 9.38 -15.17
CA SER A 152 0.13 9.12 -13.78
C SER A 152 -1.17 9.83 -13.39
N ILE A 153 -1.76 9.42 -12.26
CA ILE A 153 -2.78 10.18 -11.55
C ILE A 153 -2.14 10.79 -10.30
N PHE A 154 -2.29 12.07 -10.13
CA PHE A 154 -1.73 12.81 -8.99
C PHE A 154 -2.80 13.14 -7.96
N LEU A 155 -2.59 12.71 -6.72
CA LEU A 155 -3.46 13.00 -5.57
C LEU A 155 -2.66 13.71 -4.49
N CYS A 156 -3.06 14.93 -4.16
CA CYS A 156 -2.46 15.76 -3.11
C CYS A 156 -3.37 15.77 -1.89
N ILE A 157 -2.88 15.32 -0.75
CA ILE A 157 -3.64 15.15 0.49
C ILE A 157 -3.30 16.28 1.47
N HIS A 158 -4.34 16.98 1.92
CA HIS A 158 -4.30 18.13 2.81
C HIS A 158 -5.39 18.09 3.87
N GLN A 159 -5.32 19.00 4.84
CA GLN A 159 -6.37 19.30 5.80
C GLN A 159 -6.67 20.80 5.75
N ASN A 160 -7.94 21.13 5.66
CA ASN A 160 -8.39 22.51 5.60
C ASN A 160 -8.25 23.24 6.95
N ASN A 161 -8.19 24.56 6.88
CA ASN A 161 -8.23 25.43 8.05
C ASN A 161 -8.96 26.73 7.72
N PHE A 162 -9.91 27.12 8.58
CA PHE A 162 -10.67 28.32 8.39
C PHE A 162 -10.90 29.05 9.71
N THR A 163 -11.13 30.37 9.65
CA THR A 163 -11.28 31.21 10.85
C THR A 163 -12.55 30.90 11.64
N ASP A 164 -13.62 30.46 10.98
CA ASP A 164 -14.84 30.01 11.65
C ASP A 164 -14.76 28.48 11.89
N PRO A 165 -14.72 28.04 13.15
CA PRO A 165 -14.61 26.62 13.50
C PRO A 165 -15.90 25.82 13.24
N ALA A 166 -16.99 26.45 12.82
CA ALA A 166 -18.20 25.74 12.42
C ALA A 166 -18.08 25.04 11.05
N TYR A 167 -17.09 25.44 10.23
CA TYR A 167 -16.86 24.78 8.95
C TYR A 167 -16.34 23.37 9.14
N PHE A 168 -16.89 22.43 8.39
CA PHE A 168 -16.51 21.01 8.42
C PHE A 168 -16.67 20.36 7.06
N GLY A 169 -16.17 19.12 6.95
CA GLY A 169 -16.33 18.26 5.79
C GLY A 169 -15.23 18.44 4.74
N GLY A 170 -14.81 17.33 4.14
CA GLY A 170 -13.82 17.31 3.09
C GLY A 170 -14.31 17.98 1.82
N GLN A 171 -13.37 18.58 1.08
CA GLN A 171 -13.66 19.28 -0.17
C GLN A 171 -12.59 19.01 -1.21
N MET A 172 -13.02 18.80 -2.45
CA MET A 172 -12.15 18.48 -3.58
C MET A 172 -11.86 19.73 -4.39
N PHE A 173 -10.57 19.99 -4.63
CA PHE A 173 -10.10 21.12 -5.45
C PHE A 173 -9.43 20.60 -6.71
N TYR A 174 -9.82 21.14 -7.86
CA TYR A 174 -9.31 20.72 -9.16
C TYR A 174 -9.02 21.90 -10.09
N ASN A 175 -8.18 21.69 -11.09
CA ASN A 175 -7.88 22.64 -12.15
C ASN A 175 -8.38 22.11 -13.51
N ASN A 176 -8.70 23.00 -14.44
CA ASN A 176 -9.22 22.64 -15.77
C ASN A 176 -8.14 22.26 -16.80
N ASN A 177 -6.90 22.13 -16.40
CA ASN A 177 -5.78 21.79 -17.30
C ASN A 177 -5.77 20.33 -17.77
N ASN A 178 -6.63 19.48 -17.18
CA ASN A 178 -6.90 18.11 -17.64
C ASN A 178 -8.42 17.86 -17.62
N PRO A 179 -9.01 17.31 -18.70
CA PRO A 179 -10.46 17.10 -18.79
C PRO A 179 -11.00 16.10 -17.77
N GLY A 180 -10.17 15.16 -17.27
CA GLY A 180 -10.55 14.17 -16.29
C GLY A 180 -10.68 14.72 -14.86
N ASN A 181 -10.06 15.88 -14.56
CA ASN A 181 -10.00 16.40 -13.19
C ASN A 181 -11.36 16.65 -12.55
N ARG A 182 -12.31 17.20 -13.31
CA ARG A 182 -13.66 17.46 -12.79
C ARG A 182 -14.39 16.17 -12.43
N THR A 183 -14.28 15.14 -13.27
CA THR A 183 -14.90 13.83 -13.02
C THR A 183 -14.27 13.18 -11.79
N LEU A 184 -12.92 13.18 -11.69
CA LEU A 184 -12.20 12.68 -10.53
C LEU A 184 -12.63 13.39 -9.25
N ALA A 185 -12.72 14.74 -9.30
CA ALA A 185 -13.16 15.55 -8.16
C ALA A 185 -14.60 15.22 -7.73
N GLN A 186 -15.53 15.08 -8.68
CA GLN A 186 -16.93 14.78 -8.37
C GLN A 186 -17.13 13.40 -7.76
N LEU A 187 -16.46 12.37 -8.31
CA LEU A 187 -16.54 11.02 -7.77
C LEU A 187 -15.95 10.96 -6.36
N MET A 188 -14.79 11.62 -6.16
CA MET A 188 -14.17 11.71 -4.85
C MET A 188 -15.05 12.44 -3.83
N GLN A 189 -15.64 13.59 -4.21
CA GLN A 189 -16.55 14.36 -3.35
C GLN A 189 -17.76 13.53 -2.92
N ASN A 190 -18.32 12.75 -3.84
CA ASN A 190 -19.46 11.87 -3.53
C ASN A 190 -19.08 10.80 -2.47
N ARG A 191 -17.86 10.26 -2.52
CA ARG A 191 -17.37 9.32 -1.50
C ARG A 191 -17.17 10.00 -0.16
N PHE A 192 -16.66 11.24 -0.14
CA PHE A 192 -16.51 12.00 1.10
C PHE A 192 -17.86 12.38 1.71
N ALA A 193 -18.87 12.73 0.90
CA ALA A 193 -20.22 12.96 1.40
C ALA A 193 -20.86 11.72 2.05
N GLN A 194 -20.51 10.51 1.58
CA GLN A 194 -20.93 9.25 2.21
C GLN A 194 -20.21 8.98 3.55
N LEU A 195 -18.91 9.28 3.63
CA LEU A 195 -18.14 9.11 4.87
C LEU A 195 -18.52 10.15 5.93
N GLN A 196 -18.86 11.37 5.52
CA GLN A 196 -19.06 12.54 6.38
C GLN A 196 -20.52 13.03 6.26
N PRO A 197 -21.47 12.43 6.99
CA PRO A 197 -22.88 12.84 6.95
C PRO A 197 -23.05 14.33 7.24
N GLY A 198 -23.81 15.03 6.38
CA GLY A 198 -23.98 16.48 6.45
C GLY A 198 -22.91 17.29 5.70
N ASN A 199 -21.92 16.63 5.10
CA ASN A 199 -21.00 17.29 4.19
C ASN A 199 -21.69 17.55 2.85
N ASP A 200 -22.12 18.81 2.64
CA ASP A 200 -22.79 19.31 1.45
C ASP A 200 -21.86 20.13 0.53
N ARG A 201 -20.54 20.01 0.74
CA ARG A 201 -19.56 20.75 -0.05
C ARG A 201 -19.55 20.31 -1.49
N GLU A 202 -19.46 21.28 -2.38
CA GLU A 202 -19.27 21.07 -3.81
C GLU A 202 -17.80 21.06 -4.17
N ILE A 203 -17.45 20.42 -5.29
CA ILE A 203 -16.11 20.49 -5.86
C ILE A 203 -15.76 21.93 -6.22
N LYS A 204 -14.50 22.30 -6.04
CA LYS A 204 -14.04 23.68 -6.25
C LYS A 204 -13.01 23.76 -7.37
N LEU A 205 -13.35 24.52 -8.41
CA LEU A 205 -12.41 24.87 -9.45
C LEU A 205 -11.39 25.89 -8.88
N THR A 206 -10.09 25.62 -9.08
CA THR A 206 -9.01 26.52 -8.69
C THR A 206 -8.36 27.19 -9.89
N GLY A 207 -7.81 28.37 -9.64
CA GLY A 207 -6.99 29.07 -10.60
C GLY A 207 -5.51 28.75 -10.44
N ASP A 208 -4.71 29.80 -10.33
CA ASP A 208 -3.24 29.74 -10.27
C ASP A 208 -2.69 29.54 -8.85
N GLU A 209 -3.56 29.57 -7.84
CA GLU A 209 -3.17 29.50 -6.42
C GLU A 209 -2.66 28.13 -5.99
N LEU A 210 -3.08 27.05 -6.67
CA LEU A 210 -2.59 25.71 -6.40
C LEU A 210 -1.52 25.28 -7.40
N TYR A 211 -0.27 25.63 -7.10
CA TYR A 211 0.87 25.51 -7.99
C TYR A 211 1.05 24.12 -8.62
N LEU A 212 0.97 23.06 -7.81
CA LEU A 212 1.14 21.68 -8.29
C LEU A 212 0.03 21.27 -9.25
N LEU A 213 -1.23 21.63 -8.95
CA LEU A 213 -2.35 21.32 -9.83
C LEU A 213 -2.30 22.10 -11.13
N LYS A 214 -1.97 23.40 -11.05
CA LYS A 214 -1.86 24.26 -12.23
C LYS A 214 -0.76 23.77 -13.18
N SER A 215 0.38 23.38 -12.64
CA SER A 215 1.58 23.07 -13.42
C SER A 215 1.63 21.62 -13.92
N ASN A 216 0.77 20.75 -13.39
CA ASN A 216 0.66 19.35 -13.78
C ASN A 216 -0.42 19.17 -14.87
N LYS A 217 -0.12 18.35 -15.89
CA LYS A 217 -1.01 18.02 -17.01
C LYS A 217 -1.72 16.68 -16.86
N ASN A 218 -1.28 15.86 -15.93
CA ASN A 218 -1.90 14.57 -15.62
C ASN A 218 -3.23 14.78 -14.88
N PRO A 219 -4.16 13.79 -14.87
CA PRO A 219 -5.30 13.82 -13.96
C PRO A 219 -4.83 14.12 -12.54
N SER A 220 -5.40 15.16 -11.92
CA SER A 220 -4.90 15.65 -10.63
C SER A 220 -6.00 16.22 -9.75
N LEU A 221 -5.85 16.02 -8.43
CA LEU A 221 -6.80 16.43 -7.43
C LEU A 221 -6.09 16.81 -6.13
N MET A 222 -6.49 17.92 -5.50
CA MET A 222 -6.20 18.18 -4.11
C MET A 222 -7.41 17.82 -3.26
N ILE A 223 -7.17 17.06 -2.21
CA ILE A 223 -8.15 16.48 -1.31
C ILE A 223 -7.97 17.11 0.07
N GLU A 224 -8.83 18.05 0.41
CA GLU A 224 -8.95 18.56 1.77
C GLU A 224 -9.85 17.59 2.55
N CYS A 225 -9.28 16.80 3.45
CA CYS A 225 -9.99 15.68 4.09
C CYS A 225 -10.99 16.13 5.17
N GLY A 226 -10.79 17.29 5.75
CA GLY A 226 -11.61 17.90 6.80
C GLY A 226 -10.92 19.14 7.34
N PHE A 227 -11.50 19.79 8.35
CA PHE A 227 -11.00 21.04 8.91
C PHE A 227 -10.31 20.82 10.25
N LEU A 228 -9.00 21.11 10.34
CA LEU A 228 -8.27 21.12 11.61
C LEU A 228 -8.70 22.27 12.53
N SER A 229 -9.32 23.32 11.99
CA SER A 229 -9.94 24.40 12.77
C SER A 229 -11.23 24.02 13.47
N ASN A 230 -11.88 22.91 13.05
CA ASN A 230 -13.08 22.37 13.69
C ASN A 230 -12.66 21.33 14.77
N PRO A 231 -13.00 21.54 16.06
CA PRO A 231 -12.56 20.66 17.12
C PRO A 231 -13.03 19.21 17.02
N ASP A 232 -14.24 18.99 16.49
CA ASP A 232 -14.81 17.66 16.33
C ASP A 232 -14.13 16.91 15.16
N GLU A 233 -13.76 17.62 14.09
CA GLU A 233 -12.99 17.04 13.00
C GLU A 233 -11.53 16.83 13.39
N GLU A 234 -10.90 17.79 14.06
CA GLU A 234 -9.54 17.61 14.62
C GLU A 234 -9.43 16.34 15.47
N ALA A 235 -10.42 16.14 16.36
CA ALA A 235 -10.45 14.95 17.20
C ALA A 235 -10.52 13.65 16.38
N LYS A 236 -11.26 13.61 15.27
CA LYS A 236 -11.34 12.46 14.36
C LYS A 236 -10.06 12.32 13.55
N LEU A 237 -9.61 13.42 12.89
CA LEU A 237 -8.44 13.46 12.01
C LEU A 237 -7.16 12.99 12.70
N SER A 238 -7.06 13.18 14.02
CA SER A 238 -5.94 12.72 14.83
C SER A 238 -5.95 11.22 15.12
N THR A 239 -7.05 10.49 14.83
CA THR A 239 -7.16 9.06 15.11
C THR A 239 -6.73 8.18 13.95
N THR A 240 -6.10 7.04 14.29
CA THR A 240 -5.71 6.02 13.31
C THR A 240 -6.91 5.48 12.53
N GLU A 241 -8.02 5.25 13.20
CA GLU A 241 -9.24 4.67 12.66
C GLU A 241 -9.84 5.57 11.59
N TYR A 242 -9.94 6.87 11.85
CA TYR A 242 -10.50 7.81 10.88
C TYR A 242 -9.55 8.03 9.69
N GLN A 243 -8.25 8.07 9.92
CA GLN A 243 -7.24 8.14 8.85
C GLN A 243 -7.29 6.91 7.93
N GLN A 244 -7.61 5.71 8.48
CA GLN A 244 -7.86 4.52 7.67
C GLN A 244 -9.14 4.65 6.83
N GLN A 245 -10.21 5.19 7.41
CA GLN A 245 -11.46 5.46 6.68
C GLN A 245 -11.25 6.47 5.55
N LEU A 246 -10.50 7.54 5.80
CA LEU A 246 -10.12 8.52 4.76
C LEU A 246 -9.34 7.86 3.63
N ALA A 247 -8.31 7.08 3.96
CA ALA A 247 -7.51 6.37 2.96
C ALA A 247 -8.37 5.41 2.10
N PHE A 248 -9.28 4.67 2.74
CA PHE A 248 -10.20 3.77 2.03
C PHE A 248 -11.21 4.55 1.16
N THR A 249 -11.67 5.71 1.63
CA THR A 249 -12.58 6.58 0.88
C THR A 249 -11.90 7.14 -0.37
N ILE A 250 -10.64 7.59 -0.24
CA ILE A 250 -9.85 8.08 -1.37
C ILE A 250 -9.57 6.94 -2.36
N TYR A 251 -9.18 5.77 -1.86
CA TYR A 251 -9.00 4.57 -2.68
C TYR A 251 -10.26 4.23 -3.47
N SER A 252 -11.43 4.22 -2.82
CA SER A 252 -12.71 3.92 -3.47
C SER A 252 -13.10 4.95 -4.54
N GLY A 253 -12.88 6.25 -4.27
CA GLY A 253 -13.12 7.32 -5.24
C GLY A 253 -12.20 7.24 -6.46
N LEU A 254 -10.95 6.83 -6.26
CA LEU A 254 -10.01 6.58 -7.35
C LEU A 254 -10.44 5.38 -8.21
N LEU A 255 -10.91 4.29 -7.60
CA LEU A 255 -11.44 3.14 -8.34
C LEU A 255 -12.69 3.50 -9.15
N ASP A 256 -13.60 4.30 -8.60
CA ASP A 256 -14.74 4.80 -9.36
C ASP A 256 -14.29 5.57 -10.61
N TYR A 257 -13.30 6.45 -10.46
CA TYR A 257 -12.75 7.21 -11.58
C TYR A 257 -12.12 6.29 -12.64
N LEU A 258 -11.32 5.33 -12.24
CA LEU A 258 -10.69 4.36 -13.15
C LEU A 258 -11.74 3.49 -13.86
N GLY A 259 -12.83 3.14 -13.19
CA GLY A 259 -13.95 2.42 -13.79
C GLY A 259 -14.68 3.22 -14.87
N THR A 260 -14.69 4.56 -14.77
CA THR A 260 -15.29 5.43 -15.82
C THR A 260 -14.36 5.66 -17.01
N THR A 261 -13.06 5.51 -16.84
CA THR A 261 -12.03 5.76 -17.88
C THR A 261 -11.61 4.50 -18.61
N SER A 262 -11.84 3.32 -18.01
CA SER A 262 -11.62 2.04 -18.70
C SER A 262 -12.64 1.87 -19.82
N PRO A 263 -12.24 1.33 -21.00
CA PRO A 263 -13.20 0.91 -22.01
C PRO A 263 -14.16 -0.09 -21.35
N GLN A 264 -15.44 0.27 -21.25
CA GLN A 264 -16.46 -0.69 -20.86
C GLN A 264 -16.41 -1.80 -21.92
N GLU A 265 -16.14 -3.03 -21.52
CA GLU A 265 -16.53 -4.18 -22.33
C GLU A 265 -18.04 -4.01 -22.58
N GLN A 266 -18.39 -3.59 -23.80
CA GLN A 266 -19.77 -3.60 -24.25
C GLN A 266 -20.17 -5.07 -24.28
N TRP A 267 -20.92 -5.49 -23.25
CA TRP A 267 -21.71 -6.72 -23.33
C TRP A 267 -22.67 -6.51 -24.51
N THR A 268 -22.27 -7.00 -25.67
CA THR A 268 -23.18 -7.11 -26.81
C THR A 268 -24.19 -8.20 -26.46
N GLU A 269 -25.45 -8.00 -26.85
CA GLU A 269 -26.53 -8.97 -26.65
C GLU A 269 -26.28 -10.36 -27.30
N ASP A 270 -25.13 -10.56 -27.92
CA ASP A 270 -24.67 -11.82 -28.52
C ASP A 270 -23.82 -12.68 -27.57
N SER A 271 -23.78 -12.44 -26.25
CA SER A 271 -23.21 -13.39 -25.30
C SER A 271 -24.05 -14.67 -25.30
N PRO A 272 -23.45 -15.88 -25.45
CA PRO A 272 -24.19 -17.14 -25.57
C PRO A 272 -25.08 -17.31 -24.33
N GLY A 273 -26.38 -17.46 -24.59
CA GLY A 273 -27.44 -17.48 -23.61
C GLY A 273 -27.16 -18.44 -22.47
N LEU A 274 -27.48 -17.98 -21.26
CA LEU A 274 -27.66 -18.83 -20.10
C LEU A 274 -28.56 -20.01 -20.48
N ILE A 275 -28.06 -21.22 -20.24
CA ILE A 275 -28.80 -22.47 -20.43
C ILE A 275 -30.11 -22.35 -19.65
N ASP A 276 -31.22 -22.39 -20.39
CA ASP A 276 -32.58 -22.45 -19.87
C ASP A 276 -32.71 -23.70 -18.97
N THR A 277 -32.91 -23.54 -17.69
CA THR A 277 -33.06 -24.62 -16.72
C THR A 277 -34.53 -25.01 -16.47
N ASP A 278 -35.40 -24.81 -17.47
CA ASP A 278 -36.81 -25.19 -17.39
C ASP A 278 -37.09 -26.51 -18.16
N GLU A 279 -36.18 -27.51 -18.08
CA GLU A 279 -36.52 -28.90 -18.40
C GLU A 279 -35.87 -29.84 -17.39
N PHE A 280 -36.55 -30.04 -16.21
CA PHE A 280 -36.68 -31.34 -15.52
C PHE A 280 -37.74 -31.22 -14.42
#